data_4fbb05b7b4e69cdecdae8879ff786657
#
_entry.id   4fbb05b7b4e69cdecdae8879ff786657
#
_cell.length_a   1.000
_cell.length_b   1.000
_cell.length_c   1.000
_cell.angle_alpha   90.00
_cell.angle_beta   90.00
_cell.angle_gamma   90.00
#
_symmetry.space_group_name_H-M   'P 1'
#
loop_
_entity.id
_entity.type
_entity.pdbx_description
1 polymer ?
#
loop_
_entity_poly.entity_id
_entity_poly.type
_entity_poly.pdbx_seq_one_letter_code
_entity_poly.pdbx_strand_id
1 'polypeptide(L)'
;MVFITIYALGLQNDSGGYELRNSCTKLASSPRDITTIDVGASTVSVFERMFDFLSYKTIMIQTVEVPENHVILNSISLFERSRSFLERHSQINLYLDRDTAGLKCSSVAKGISEKYNDASPLYDGFKDLNHWLISIT
;
A
#
# COMPACT_ATOMS: atom_id res chain seq x y z
N MET A 1 -15.81 14.72 35.22
CA MET A 1 -14.95 14.69 34.03
C MET A 1 -14.96 13.27 33.46
N VAL A 2 -15.15 13.12 32.16
CA VAL A 2 -15.16 11.83 31.49
C VAL A 2 -13.89 11.72 30.64
N PHE A 3 -13.16 10.62 30.77
CA PHE A 3 -12.00 10.33 29.94
C PHE A 3 -12.36 9.23 28.94
N ILE A 4 -12.03 9.46 27.68
CA ILE A 4 -12.23 8.46 26.61
C ILE A 4 -10.85 8.11 26.06
N THR A 5 -10.53 6.81 26.05
CA THR A 5 -9.30 6.30 25.45
C THR A 5 -9.65 5.71 24.09
N ILE A 6 -8.91 6.16 23.05
CA ILE A 6 -9.09 5.67 21.69
C ILE A 6 -7.81 4.96 21.27
N TYR A 7 -7.94 3.72 20.78
CA TYR A 7 -6.83 2.93 20.24
C TYR A 7 -6.90 2.89 18.72
N ALA A 8 -5.76 3.02 18.08
CA ALA A 8 -5.64 2.94 16.62
C ALA A 8 -4.31 2.30 16.24
N LEU A 9 -4.27 1.68 15.05
CA LEU A 9 -3.01 1.27 14.43
C LEU A 9 -2.35 2.48 13.78
N GLY A 10 -1.05 2.62 13.98
CA GLY A 10 -0.25 3.69 13.41
C GLY A 10 0.80 3.15 12.45
N LEU A 11 0.91 3.76 11.28
CA LEU A 11 2.00 3.52 10.34
C LEU A 11 2.77 4.82 10.17
N GLN A 12 4.05 4.81 10.53
CA GLN A 12 4.91 5.97 10.34
C GLN A 12 5.36 6.05 8.89
N ASN A 13 5.33 7.26 8.33
CA ASN A 13 5.86 7.49 6.99
C ASN A 13 7.35 7.89 7.03
N ASP A 14 7.96 8.01 5.85
CA ASP A 14 9.39 8.28 5.72
C ASP A 14 9.82 9.64 6.24
N SER A 15 8.89 10.58 6.42
CA SER A 15 9.14 11.92 6.94
C SER A 15 8.78 12.09 8.42
N GLY A 16 8.35 11.00 9.09
CA GLY A 16 8.05 10.99 10.52
C GLY A 16 6.61 11.28 10.88
N GLY A 17 5.72 11.52 9.91
CA GLY A 17 4.29 11.60 10.14
C GLY A 17 3.66 10.22 10.31
N TYR A 18 2.39 10.16 10.71
CA TYR A 18 1.68 8.92 10.95
C TYR A 18 0.36 8.86 10.21
N GLU A 19 0.01 7.66 9.72
CA GLU A 19 -1.35 7.28 9.35
C GLU A 19 -1.94 6.47 10.49
N LEU A 20 -3.12 6.86 10.99
CA LEU A 20 -3.78 6.23 12.13
C LEU A 20 -5.12 5.66 11.70
N ARG A 21 -5.39 4.42 12.08
CA ARG A 21 -6.60 3.70 11.66
C ARG A 21 -7.19 2.88 12.80
N ASN A 22 -8.50 2.93 12.94
CA ASN A 22 -9.30 1.94 13.66
C ASN A 22 -10.67 1.77 12.96
N SER A 23 -11.61 1.06 13.56
CA SER A 23 -12.94 0.82 12.96
C SER A 23 -13.75 2.10 12.72
N CYS A 24 -13.44 3.20 13.44
CA CYS A 24 -14.22 4.44 13.42
C CYS A 24 -13.42 5.64 12.95
N THR A 25 -12.09 5.56 12.94
CA THR A 25 -11.22 6.73 12.79
C THR A 25 -10.20 6.53 11.68
N LYS A 26 -10.03 7.57 10.88
CA LYS A 26 -9.02 7.68 9.84
C LYS A 26 -8.37 9.04 9.97
N LEU A 27 -7.17 9.06 10.56
CA LEU A 27 -6.42 10.30 10.82
C LEU A 27 -5.02 10.20 10.24
N ALA A 28 -4.43 11.36 9.94
CA ALA A 28 -3.05 11.46 9.52
C ALA A 28 -2.40 12.66 10.20
N SER A 29 -1.15 12.51 10.63
CA SER A 29 -0.35 13.62 11.13
C SER A 29 0.68 14.07 10.10
N SER A 30 0.99 15.37 10.13
CA SER A 30 2.04 15.94 9.27
C SER A 30 3.44 15.54 9.73
N PRO A 31 4.43 15.51 8.84
CA PRO A 31 4.27 15.67 7.40
C PRO A 31 3.66 14.42 6.75
N ARG A 32 2.99 14.60 5.61
CA ARG A 32 2.46 13.48 4.84
C ARG A 32 3.52 12.98 3.88
N ASP A 33 3.68 11.66 3.82
CA ASP A 33 4.66 11.03 2.95
C ASP A 33 4.32 9.55 2.75
N ILE A 34 5.02 8.91 1.82
CA ILE A 34 4.99 7.47 1.64
C ILE A 34 5.71 6.77 2.81
N THR A 35 5.44 5.48 2.97
CA THR A 35 6.18 4.60 3.87
C THR A 35 6.94 3.58 3.04
N THR A 36 8.27 3.56 3.19
CA THR A 36 9.16 2.65 2.47
C THR A 36 9.72 1.59 3.42
N ILE A 37 9.64 0.33 3.02
CA ILE A 37 10.25 -0.80 3.72
C ILE A 37 11.26 -1.43 2.76
N ASP A 38 12.54 -1.12 2.97
CA ASP A 38 13.63 -1.54 2.10
C ASP A 38 14.48 -2.61 2.80
N VAL A 39 14.48 -3.81 2.24
CA VAL A 39 15.30 -4.94 2.70
C VAL A 39 16.35 -5.33 1.66
N GLY A 40 16.62 -4.46 0.70
CA GLY A 40 17.59 -4.70 -0.36
C GLY A 40 17.11 -5.64 -1.46
N ALA A 41 15.79 -5.81 -1.61
CA ALA A 41 15.24 -6.71 -2.61
C ALA A 41 15.22 -6.09 -4.02
N SER A 42 15.14 -6.94 -5.04
CA SER A 42 15.02 -6.50 -6.44
C SER A 42 13.58 -6.32 -6.89
N THR A 43 12.62 -6.80 -6.11
CA THR A 43 11.18 -6.67 -6.35
C THR A 43 10.56 -5.80 -5.27
N VAL A 44 9.59 -4.98 -5.66
CA VAL A 44 8.83 -4.14 -4.73
C VAL A 44 7.33 -4.28 -4.97
N SER A 45 6.57 -4.41 -3.88
CA SER A 45 5.10 -4.38 -3.90
C SER A 45 4.62 -3.05 -3.35
N VAL A 46 3.64 -2.46 -4.02
CA VAL A 46 3.11 -1.13 -3.73
C VAL A 46 1.66 -1.24 -3.32
N PHE A 47 1.32 -0.60 -2.20
CA PHE A 47 -0.03 -0.58 -1.64
C PHE A 47 -0.51 0.84 -1.51
N GLU A 48 -1.80 1.06 -1.70
CA GLU A 48 -2.33 2.41 -1.56
C GLU A 48 -2.41 2.79 -0.09
N ARG A 49 -2.82 1.84 0.79
CA ARG A 49 -3.06 2.09 2.21
C ARG A 49 -2.53 0.98 3.09
N MET A 50 -2.40 1.28 4.40
CA MET A 50 -1.87 0.37 5.41
C MET A 50 -2.61 -0.97 5.48
N PHE A 51 -3.95 -0.98 5.43
CA PHE A 51 -4.70 -2.23 5.56
C PHE A 51 -4.54 -3.15 4.35
N ASP A 52 -4.27 -2.61 3.18
CA ASP A 52 -3.95 -3.44 2.01
C ASP A 52 -2.59 -4.12 2.20
N PHE A 53 -1.62 -3.39 2.71
CA PHE A 53 -0.32 -3.96 3.07
C PHE A 53 -0.45 -5.07 4.11
N LEU A 54 -1.20 -4.84 5.19
CA LEU A 54 -1.43 -5.84 6.23
C LEU A 54 -2.18 -7.05 5.69
N SER A 55 -3.14 -6.84 4.78
CA SER A 55 -3.86 -7.93 4.10
C SER A 55 -2.91 -8.78 3.26
N TYR A 56 -2.03 -8.14 2.50
CA TYR A 56 -1.01 -8.84 1.72
C TYR A 56 -0.11 -9.69 2.61
N LYS A 57 0.40 -9.13 3.70
CA LYS A 57 1.24 -9.87 4.65
C LYS A 57 0.50 -11.06 5.26
N THR A 58 -0.79 -10.90 5.53
CA THR A 58 -1.64 -11.98 6.03
C THR A 58 -1.78 -13.11 5.02
N ILE A 59 -2.01 -12.79 3.76
CA ILE A 59 -2.13 -13.78 2.68
C ILE A 59 -0.81 -14.53 2.49
N MET A 60 0.31 -13.82 2.56
CA MET A 60 1.64 -14.37 2.28
C MET A 60 2.28 -15.10 3.46
N ILE A 61 1.65 -15.09 4.64
CA ILE A 61 2.26 -15.63 5.87
C ILE A 61 2.60 -17.12 5.79
N GLN A 62 1.89 -17.89 4.95
CA GLN A 62 2.10 -19.33 4.78
C GLN A 62 2.87 -19.68 3.50
N THR A 63 3.36 -18.69 2.78
CA THR A 63 4.15 -18.92 1.56
C THR A 63 5.64 -18.90 1.87
N VAL A 64 6.43 -19.52 0.98
CA VAL A 64 7.89 -19.38 1.06
C VAL A 64 8.24 -17.94 0.74
N GLU A 65 8.86 -17.25 1.71
CA GLU A 65 9.21 -15.85 1.54
C GLU A 65 10.36 -15.69 0.55
N VAL A 66 10.06 -14.99 -0.55
CA VAL A 66 11.07 -14.37 -1.39
C VAL A 66 11.22 -12.94 -0.85
N PRO A 67 12.45 -12.46 -0.59
CA PRO A 67 12.65 -11.09 -0.11
C PRO A 67 12.02 -10.07 -1.06
N GLU A 68 11.30 -9.12 -0.48
CA GLU A 68 10.54 -8.15 -1.24
C GLU A 68 10.53 -6.81 -0.47
N ASN A 69 10.78 -5.72 -1.19
CA ASN A 69 10.58 -4.39 -0.64
C ASN A 69 9.10 -4.02 -0.70
N HIS A 70 8.67 -3.08 0.14
CA HIS A 70 7.30 -2.59 0.13
C HIS A 70 7.26 -1.07 0.17
N VAL A 71 6.29 -0.50 -0.53
CA VAL A 71 5.93 0.91 -0.43
C VAL A 71 4.44 1.00 -0.15
N ILE A 72 4.08 1.73 0.90
CA ILE A 72 2.70 2.11 1.16
C ILE A 72 2.60 3.60 0.81
N LEU A 73 1.74 3.92 -0.16
CA LEU A 73 1.63 5.28 -0.67
C LEU A 73 1.02 6.23 0.36
N ASN A 74 0.12 5.72 1.21
CA ASN A 74 -0.68 6.49 2.16
C ASN A 74 -1.68 7.46 1.49
N SER A 75 -1.43 7.84 0.25
CA SER A 75 -2.34 8.56 -0.62
C SER A 75 -1.91 8.31 -2.07
N ILE A 76 -2.89 8.08 -2.95
CA ILE A 76 -2.60 7.89 -4.38
C ILE A 76 -1.88 9.09 -5.00
N SER A 77 -2.10 10.29 -4.46
CA SER A 77 -1.45 11.52 -4.93
C SER A 77 0.07 11.52 -4.69
N LEU A 78 0.58 10.61 -3.86
CA LEU A 78 2.00 10.50 -3.57
C LEU A 78 2.72 9.49 -4.48
N PHE A 79 2.02 8.91 -5.45
CA PHE A 79 2.63 7.93 -6.36
C PHE A 79 3.86 8.50 -7.08
N GLU A 80 3.78 9.72 -7.62
CA GLU A 80 4.91 10.33 -8.32
C GLU A 80 6.15 10.46 -7.43
N ARG A 81 5.95 10.77 -6.15
CA ARG A 81 7.05 10.85 -5.17
C ARG A 81 7.74 9.50 -4.98
N SER A 82 7.01 8.40 -5.09
CA SER A 82 7.54 7.06 -4.88
C SER A 82 8.38 6.54 -6.05
N ARG A 83 8.23 7.11 -7.25
CA ARG A 83 8.77 6.55 -8.49
C ARG A 83 10.29 6.41 -8.50
N SER A 84 11.02 7.37 -7.93
CA SER A 84 12.49 7.29 -7.89
C SER A 84 12.98 6.07 -7.13
N PHE A 85 12.30 5.68 -6.07
CA PHE A 85 12.58 4.44 -5.34
C PHE A 85 12.07 3.22 -6.12
N LEU A 86 10.83 3.25 -6.60
CA LEU A 86 10.22 2.12 -7.30
C LEU A 86 11.02 1.69 -8.53
N GLU A 87 11.42 2.65 -9.35
CA GLU A 87 12.04 2.37 -10.65
C GLU A 87 13.50 1.90 -10.55
N ARG A 88 14.06 1.82 -9.33
CA ARG A 88 15.33 1.13 -9.09
C ARG A 88 15.19 -0.39 -9.04
N HIS A 89 13.95 -0.90 -8.93
CA HIS A 89 13.68 -2.33 -8.86
C HIS A 89 13.56 -2.93 -10.27
N SER A 90 13.75 -4.24 -10.38
CA SER A 90 13.54 -4.96 -11.63
C SER A 90 12.06 -5.26 -11.89
N GLN A 91 11.26 -5.36 -10.82
CA GLN A 91 9.83 -5.66 -10.91
C GLN A 91 9.08 -4.86 -9.84
N ILE A 92 7.97 -4.25 -10.26
CA ILE A 92 7.13 -3.41 -9.40
C ILE A 92 5.70 -3.93 -9.51
N ASN A 93 5.15 -4.45 -8.42
CA ASN A 93 3.80 -4.99 -8.39
C ASN A 93 2.86 -4.00 -7.70
N LEU A 94 1.86 -3.53 -8.41
CA LEU A 94 0.92 -2.52 -7.94
C LEU A 94 -0.36 -3.17 -7.41
N TYR A 95 -0.59 -3.04 -6.11
CA TYR A 95 -1.81 -3.46 -5.43
C TYR A 95 -2.62 -2.22 -5.04
N LEU A 96 -3.04 -1.46 -6.05
CA LEU A 96 -3.79 -0.23 -5.85
C LEU A 96 -5.29 -0.50 -5.82
N ASP A 97 -6.08 0.48 -5.37
CA ASP A 97 -7.53 0.36 -5.33
C ASP A 97 -8.10 0.21 -6.75
N ARG A 98 -9.21 -0.51 -6.86
CA ARG A 98 -9.95 -0.69 -8.11
C ARG A 98 -11.03 0.37 -8.28
N ASP A 99 -10.78 1.57 -7.82
CA ASP A 99 -11.59 2.74 -8.15
C ASP A 99 -10.96 3.50 -9.33
N THR A 100 -11.62 4.56 -9.78
CA THR A 100 -11.17 5.34 -10.94
C THR A 100 -9.73 5.84 -10.78
N ALA A 101 -9.38 6.35 -9.62
CA ALA A 101 -8.04 6.90 -9.36
C ALA A 101 -6.96 5.81 -9.36
N GLY A 102 -7.21 4.68 -8.69
CA GLY A 102 -6.26 3.58 -8.62
C GLY A 102 -6.05 2.91 -9.96
N LEU A 103 -7.12 2.63 -10.70
CA LEU A 103 -7.03 2.03 -12.03
C LEU A 103 -6.30 2.95 -13.01
N LYS A 104 -6.55 4.25 -12.96
CA LYS A 104 -5.85 5.23 -13.78
C LYS A 104 -4.37 5.27 -13.44
N CYS A 105 -4.02 5.28 -12.17
CA CYS A 105 -2.63 5.29 -11.72
C CYS A 105 -1.88 4.05 -12.24
N SER A 106 -2.45 2.86 -12.10
CA SER A 106 -1.85 1.62 -12.59
C SER A 106 -1.67 1.65 -14.12
N SER A 107 -2.66 2.15 -14.84
CA SER A 107 -2.59 2.26 -16.30
C SER A 107 -1.49 3.22 -16.75
N VAL A 108 -1.39 4.38 -16.11
CA VAL A 108 -0.34 5.37 -16.41
C VAL A 108 1.04 4.80 -16.10
N ALA A 109 1.20 4.14 -14.96
CA ALA A 109 2.46 3.52 -14.55
C ALA A 109 2.93 2.49 -15.58
N LYS A 110 2.05 1.61 -16.05
CA LYS A 110 2.37 0.60 -17.07
C LYS A 110 2.82 1.24 -18.39
N GLY A 111 2.31 2.43 -18.70
CA GLY A 111 2.75 3.21 -19.86
C GLY A 111 4.13 3.82 -19.70
N ILE A 112 4.61 4.00 -18.47
CA ILE A 112 5.93 4.57 -18.18
C ILE A 112 7.03 3.53 -18.33
N SER A 113 6.81 2.31 -17.82
CA SER A 113 7.82 1.26 -17.82
C SER A 113 7.18 -0.12 -17.76
N GLU A 114 7.80 -1.08 -18.45
CA GLU A 114 7.42 -2.50 -18.41
C GLU A 114 7.65 -3.14 -17.04
N LYS A 115 8.40 -2.49 -16.16
CA LYS A 115 8.61 -2.99 -14.80
C LYS A 115 7.34 -2.98 -13.95
N TYR A 116 6.39 -2.10 -14.26
CA TYR A 116 5.14 -1.99 -13.53
C TYR A 116 4.15 -3.07 -13.94
N ASN A 117 3.69 -3.83 -12.95
CA ASN A 117 2.66 -4.86 -13.13
C ASN A 117 1.44 -4.50 -12.29
N ASP A 118 0.26 -4.52 -12.89
CA ASP A 118 -1.00 -4.32 -12.17
C ASP A 118 -1.42 -5.66 -11.53
N ALA A 119 -1.35 -5.75 -10.21
CA ALA A 119 -1.75 -6.93 -9.46
C ALA A 119 -3.21 -6.88 -9.00
N SER A 120 -3.93 -5.78 -9.28
CA SER A 120 -5.30 -5.59 -8.82
C SER A 120 -6.33 -6.58 -9.38
N PRO A 121 -6.13 -7.28 -10.52
CA PRO A 121 -7.03 -8.35 -10.91
C PRO A 121 -7.19 -9.47 -9.88
N LEU A 122 -6.25 -9.64 -8.95
CA LEU A 122 -6.37 -10.60 -7.84
C LEU A 122 -7.67 -10.39 -7.04
N TYR A 123 -8.06 -9.15 -6.87
CA TYR A 123 -9.27 -8.78 -6.10
C TYR A 123 -10.35 -8.14 -6.98
N ASP A 124 -10.49 -8.65 -8.21
CA ASP A 124 -11.54 -8.21 -9.12
C ASP A 124 -12.93 -8.39 -8.48
N GLY A 125 -13.78 -7.39 -8.64
CA GLY A 125 -15.09 -7.33 -7.98
C GLY A 125 -15.08 -6.66 -6.61
N PHE A 126 -13.91 -6.31 -6.08
CA PHE A 126 -13.75 -5.60 -4.80
C PHE A 126 -12.98 -4.31 -5.01
N LYS A 127 -13.20 -3.33 -4.13
CA LYS A 127 -12.53 -2.04 -4.24
C LYS A 127 -11.03 -2.16 -4.01
N ASP A 128 -10.62 -2.99 -3.04
CA ASP A 128 -9.24 -3.12 -2.63
C ASP A 128 -8.94 -4.52 -2.08
N LEU A 129 -7.67 -4.78 -1.83
CA LEU A 129 -7.20 -6.09 -1.34
C LEU A 129 -7.77 -6.43 0.04
N ASN A 130 -7.91 -5.44 0.92
CA ASN A 130 -8.46 -5.65 2.25
C ASN A 130 -9.93 -6.10 2.19
N HIS A 131 -10.75 -5.47 1.36
CA HIS A 131 -12.13 -5.88 1.13
C HIS A 131 -12.22 -7.31 0.63
N TRP A 132 -11.38 -7.67 -0.33
CA TRP A 132 -11.35 -9.04 -0.85
C TRP A 132 -10.98 -10.04 0.25
N LEU A 133 -9.95 -9.77 1.01
CA LEU A 133 -9.52 -10.67 2.11
C LEU A 133 -10.63 -10.86 3.14
N ILE A 134 -11.29 -9.79 3.57
CA ILE A 134 -12.40 -9.86 4.51
C ILE A 134 -13.52 -10.75 3.97
N SER A 135 -13.81 -10.68 2.67
CA SER A 135 -14.90 -11.45 2.05
C SER A 135 -14.66 -12.97 2.06
N ILE A 136 -13.40 -13.41 2.06
CA ILE A 136 -13.03 -14.82 2.02
C ILE A 136 -12.68 -15.41 3.40
N THR A 137 -12.71 -14.60 4.43
CA THR A 137 -12.50 -15.01 5.81
C THR A 137 -13.83 -14.95 6.61
#